data_737bafe42aa61e11a5d511c8b3e71df6
#
_entry.id   737bafe42aa61e11a5d511c8b3e71df6
#
_cell.length_a   1.000
_cell.length_b   1.000
_cell.length_c   1.000
_cell.angle_alpha   90.00
_cell.angle_beta   90.00
_cell.angle_gamma   90.00
#
_symmetry.space_group_name_H-M   'P 1'
#
loop_
_entity.id
_entity.type
_entity.pdbx_description
1 polymer ?
#
loop_
_entity_poly.entity_id
_entity_poly.type
_entity_poly.pdbx_seq_one_letter_code
_entity_poly.pdbx_strand_id
1 'polypeptide(L)'
;VRAEATAKALRTYLRRTFHALECCEVQISRRQRGLAPVNALVTQRAGRMRAVPSFPSRTGLKGASIASGAMFRGLAELVGLDAHDVQKVRDVQADFAARLSLAGELLPRYDFIHVHTKAPDQAAHSKDCRAKREVIEALDRALEAHMPMLSQDPSILTVVASDHSTPSSGPMIHSGEPVPVIM
;
A
#
# COMPACT_ATOMS: atom_id res chain seq x y z
N VAL A 1 -10.61 1.90 33.46
CA VAL A 1 -12.05 1.64 33.21
C VAL A 1 -12.36 1.54 31.72
N ARG A 2 -12.06 2.56 30.85
CA ARG A 2 -12.40 2.48 29.41
C ARG A 2 -11.57 1.44 28.64
N ALA A 3 -10.26 1.35 28.89
CA ALA A 3 -9.39 0.38 28.22
C ALA A 3 -9.76 -1.07 28.54
N GLU A 4 -10.14 -1.34 29.77
CA GLU A 4 -10.57 -2.66 30.22
C GLU A 4 -11.91 -3.08 29.59
N ALA A 5 -12.88 -2.16 29.53
CA ALA A 5 -14.15 -2.41 28.83
C ALA A 5 -13.94 -2.71 27.34
N THR A 6 -13.07 -1.95 26.67
CA THR A 6 -12.69 -2.16 25.27
C THR A 6 -12.02 -3.52 25.09
N ALA A 7 -11.07 -3.88 25.96
CA ALA A 7 -10.39 -5.18 25.90
C ALA A 7 -11.36 -6.36 26.13
N LYS A 8 -12.34 -6.20 27.03
CA LYS A 8 -13.39 -7.20 27.28
C LYS A 8 -14.30 -7.36 26.03
N ALA A 9 -14.75 -6.25 25.46
CA ALA A 9 -15.58 -6.28 24.27
C ALA A 9 -14.85 -6.94 23.09
N LEU A 10 -13.58 -6.58 22.88
CA LEU A 10 -12.74 -7.13 21.81
C LEU A 10 -12.51 -8.63 21.99
N ARG A 11 -12.20 -9.09 23.20
CA ARG A 11 -12.08 -10.53 23.50
C ARG A 11 -13.38 -11.29 23.22
N THR A 12 -14.51 -10.72 23.60
CA THR A 12 -15.82 -11.33 23.32
C THR A 12 -16.07 -11.41 21.82
N TYR A 13 -15.78 -10.34 21.06
CA TYR A 13 -15.89 -10.32 19.61
C TYR A 13 -15.00 -11.39 18.96
N LEU A 14 -13.71 -11.43 19.31
CA LEU A 14 -12.77 -12.40 18.73
C LEU A 14 -13.18 -13.86 19.00
N ARG A 15 -13.66 -14.15 20.21
CA ARG A 15 -14.18 -15.50 20.55
C ARG A 15 -15.41 -15.85 19.72
N ARG A 16 -16.39 -14.95 19.61
CA ARG A 16 -17.59 -15.18 18.80
C ARG A 16 -17.23 -15.40 17.33
N THR A 17 -16.31 -14.59 16.81
CA THR A 17 -15.83 -14.73 15.43
C THR A 17 -15.13 -16.07 15.22
N PHE A 18 -14.27 -16.48 16.15
CA PHE A 18 -13.63 -17.80 16.10
C PHE A 18 -14.68 -18.93 16.02
N HIS A 19 -15.67 -18.94 16.90
CA HIS A 19 -16.72 -19.97 16.88
C HIS A 19 -17.53 -19.94 15.58
N ALA A 20 -17.89 -18.78 15.08
CA ALA A 20 -18.63 -18.64 13.83
C ALA A 20 -17.82 -19.15 12.62
N LEU A 21 -16.55 -18.78 12.56
CA LEU A 21 -15.64 -19.24 11.49
C LEU A 21 -15.38 -20.75 11.58
N GLU A 22 -15.16 -21.28 12.78
CA GLU A 22 -14.86 -22.69 13.01
C GLU A 22 -15.97 -23.62 12.47
N CYS A 23 -17.22 -23.20 12.58
CA CYS A 23 -18.40 -23.95 12.16
C CYS A 23 -18.85 -23.63 10.73
N CYS A 24 -18.25 -22.69 10.01
CA CYS A 24 -18.71 -22.31 8.68
C CYS A 24 -18.34 -23.35 7.60
N GLU A 25 -19.17 -23.45 6.57
CA GLU A 25 -18.99 -24.40 5.46
C GLU A 25 -17.63 -24.28 4.79
N VAL A 26 -17.11 -23.05 4.67
CA VAL A 26 -15.79 -22.80 4.09
C VAL A 26 -14.69 -23.54 4.91
N GLN A 27 -14.75 -23.52 6.24
CA GLN A 27 -13.76 -24.23 7.08
C GLN A 27 -13.94 -25.75 7.02
N ILE A 28 -15.16 -26.21 6.95
CA ILE A 28 -15.45 -27.64 6.76
C ILE A 28 -14.81 -28.10 5.45
N SER A 29 -15.05 -27.41 4.35
CA SER A 29 -14.45 -27.71 3.04
C SER A 29 -12.92 -27.64 3.07
N ARG A 30 -12.32 -26.64 3.74
CA ARG A 30 -10.86 -26.52 3.87
C ARG A 30 -10.26 -27.72 4.59
N ARG A 31 -10.86 -28.16 5.69
CA ARG A 31 -10.41 -29.36 6.45
C ARG A 31 -10.50 -30.62 5.59
N GLN A 32 -11.59 -30.82 4.87
CA GLN A 32 -11.75 -31.99 3.97
C GLN A 32 -10.67 -32.02 2.88
N ARG A 33 -10.15 -30.87 2.48
CA ARG A 33 -9.07 -30.72 1.48
C ARG A 33 -7.67 -30.73 2.11
N GLY A 34 -7.52 -30.97 3.42
CA GLY A 34 -6.23 -30.94 4.11
C GLY A 34 -5.57 -29.54 4.19
N LEU A 35 -6.34 -28.47 3.97
CA LEU A 35 -5.84 -27.10 4.01
C LEU A 35 -5.84 -26.56 5.46
N ALA A 36 -4.85 -25.73 5.76
CA ALA A 36 -4.78 -25.05 7.05
C ALA A 36 -6.06 -24.22 7.33
N PRO A 37 -6.55 -24.20 8.58
CA PRO A 37 -7.74 -23.42 8.92
C PRO A 37 -7.48 -21.91 8.80
N VAL A 38 -8.54 -21.16 8.42
CA VAL A 38 -8.59 -19.69 8.45
C VAL A 38 -9.77 -19.32 9.34
N ASN A 39 -9.64 -19.55 10.64
CA ASN A 39 -10.72 -19.54 11.61
C ASN A 39 -10.53 -18.52 12.76
N ALA A 40 -9.48 -17.72 12.72
CA ALA A 40 -9.22 -16.73 13.74
C ALA A 40 -8.94 -15.33 13.15
N LEU A 41 -9.39 -14.31 13.85
CA LEU A 41 -8.98 -12.93 13.64
C LEU A 41 -8.01 -12.54 14.74
N VAL A 42 -7.00 -11.77 14.36
CA VAL A 42 -6.08 -11.11 15.29
C VAL A 42 -6.13 -9.60 15.09
N THR A 43 -6.00 -8.87 16.17
CA THR A 43 -5.91 -7.41 16.15
C THR A 43 -4.47 -7.00 16.33
N GLN A 44 -4.02 -6.06 15.49
CA GLN A 44 -2.66 -5.52 15.54
C GLN A 44 -2.70 -4.00 15.58
N ARG A 45 -1.65 -3.40 16.11
CA ARG A 45 -1.40 -1.95 16.05
C ARG A 45 -2.59 -1.13 16.54
N ALA A 46 -3.12 -1.50 17.70
CA ALA A 46 -4.19 -0.74 18.35
C ALA A 46 -3.77 0.73 18.55
N GLY A 47 -4.67 1.65 18.26
CA GLY A 47 -4.42 3.07 18.40
C GLY A 47 -5.71 3.86 18.54
N ARG A 48 -5.56 5.16 18.83
CA ARG A 48 -6.67 6.12 18.80
C ARG A 48 -6.61 6.92 17.52
N MET A 49 -7.72 6.99 16.82
CA MET A 49 -7.89 7.98 15.76
C MET A 49 -7.73 9.38 16.37
N ARG A 50 -6.82 10.15 15.82
CA ARG A 50 -6.65 11.58 16.11
C ARG A 50 -6.94 12.36 14.84
N ALA A 51 -7.46 13.55 14.96
CA ALA A 51 -7.55 14.47 13.83
C ALA A 51 -6.14 14.75 13.31
N VAL A 52 -5.94 14.51 12.03
CA VAL A 52 -4.69 14.81 11.31
C VAL A 52 -4.98 16.04 10.46
N PRO A 53 -4.16 17.10 10.56
CA PRO A 53 -4.30 18.23 9.64
C PRO A 53 -4.19 17.76 8.20
N SER A 54 -5.11 18.20 7.35
CA SER A 54 -5.13 17.79 5.96
C SER A 54 -3.92 18.33 5.18
N PHE A 55 -3.53 17.63 4.12
CA PHE A 55 -2.44 18.05 3.23
C PHE A 55 -2.67 19.47 2.71
N PRO A 56 -3.86 19.82 2.17
CA PRO A 56 -4.13 21.19 1.74
C PRO A 56 -4.01 22.22 2.88
N SER A 57 -4.45 21.88 4.08
CA SER A 57 -4.35 22.83 5.22
C SER A 57 -2.92 23.10 5.68
N ARG A 58 -2.00 22.15 5.44
CA ARG A 58 -0.58 22.26 5.81
C ARG A 58 0.28 22.88 4.74
N THR A 59 -0.06 22.65 3.48
CA THR A 59 0.81 23.00 2.35
C THR A 59 0.23 24.08 1.45
N GLY A 60 -1.09 24.30 1.50
CA GLY A 60 -1.82 25.12 0.54
C GLY A 60 -2.01 24.45 -0.83
N LEU A 61 -1.50 23.21 -1.01
CA LEU A 61 -1.52 22.51 -2.28
C LEU A 61 -2.71 21.54 -2.37
N LYS A 62 -3.26 21.38 -3.57
CA LYS A 62 -4.24 20.36 -3.89
C LYS A 62 -3.54 19.09 -4.31
N GLY A 63 -3.85 17.96 -3.67
CA GLY A 63 -3.14 16.71 -3.89
C GLY A 63 -4.04 15.53 -4.26
N ALA A 64 -3.50 14.62 -5.07
CA ALA A 64 -4.10 13.33 -5.41
C ALA A 64 -3.19 12.17 -5.01
N SER A 65 -3.78 10.99 -4.76
CA SER A 65 -3.05 9.75 -4.51
C SER A 65 -3.58 8.64 -5.39
N ILE A 66 -2.70 8.06 -6.20
CA ILE A 66 -2.98 6.92 -7.08
C ILE A 66 -2.39 5.67 -6.43
N ALA A 67 -3.24 4.80 -5.91
CA ALA A 67 -2.83 3.60 -5.19
C ALA A 67 -3.86 2.48 -5.36
N SER A 68 -3.55 1.26 -4.91
CA SER A 68 -4.48 0.14 -4.90
C SER A 68 -4.83 -0.27 -3.48
N GLY A 69 -6.11 -0.49 -3.26
CA GLY A 69 -6.65 -1.11 -2.07
C GLY A 69 -7.11 -0.14 -0.99
N ALA A 70 -8.07 -0.61 -0.20
CA ALA A 70 -8.81 0.19 0.78
C ALA A 70 -7.93 0.89 1.82
N MET A 71 -6.78 0.30 2.18
CA MET A 71 -5.86 0.89 3.16
C MET A 71 -5.24 2.19 2.64
N PHE A 72 -4.72 2.19 1.40
CA PHE A 72 -4.10 3.38 0.82
C PHE A 72 -5.13 4.45 0.47
N ARG A 73 -6.33 4.03 0.01
CA ARG A 73 -7.45 4.95 -0.18
C ARG A 73 -7.82 5.64 1.14
N GLY A 74 -8.04 4.86 2.20
CA GLY A 74 -8.38 5.43 3.50
C GLY A 74 -7.28 6.33 4.08
N LEU A 75 -6.00 6.03 3.81
CA LEU A 75 -4.89 6.90 4.21
C LEU A 75 -4.89 8.22 3.42
N ALA A 76 -5.08 8.16 2.10
CA ALA A 76 -5.19 9.35 1.26
C ALA A 76 -6.35 10.25 1.73
N GLU A 77 -7.54 9.70 1.93
CA GLU A 77 -8.70 10.40 2.44
C GLU A 77 -8.45 11.02 3.84
N LEU A 78 -7.78 10.26 4.72
CA LEU A 78 -7.43 10.72 6.08
C LEU A 78 -6.54 11.96 6.06
N VAL A 79 -5.59 12.02 5.13
CA VAL A 79 -4.68 13.17 4.99
C VAL A 79 -5.20 14.23 4.02
N GLY A 80 -6.40 14.08 3.46
CA GLY A 80 -7.05 15.06 2.59
C GLY A 80 -6.49 15.10 1.17
N LEU A 81 -6.01 13.96 0.66
CA LEU A 81 -5.70 13.77 -0.76
C LEU A 81 -6.91 13.14 -1.46
N ASP A 82 -7.16 13.55 -2.69
CA ASP A 82 -8.16 12.90 -3.54
C ASP A 82 -7.66 11.49 -3.92
N ALA A 83 -8.40 10.46 -3.52
CA ALA A 83 -7.97 9.08 -3.70
C ALA A 83 -8.44 8.51 -5.04
N HIS A 84 -7.49 8.08 -5.86
CA HIS A 84 -7.74 7.35 -7.10
C HIS A 84 -7.36 5.88 -6.89
N ASP A 85 -8.36 5.04 -6.62
CA ASP A 85 -8.18 3.59 -6.43
C ASP A 85 -8.08 2.92 -7.81
N VAL A 86 -6.93 2.33 -8.12
CA VAL A 86 -6.68 1.61 -9.37
C VAL A 86 -6.60 0.12 -9.11
N GLN A 87 -7.28 -0.66 -9.96
CA GLN A 87 -7.20 -2.11 -9.87
C GLN A 87 -5.78 -2.56 -10.22
N LYS A 88 -5.22 -3.42 -9.36
CA LYS A 88 -3.90 -4.00 -9.58
C LYS A 88 -3.91 -4.95 -10.78
N VAL A 89 -3.03 -4.71 -11.74
CA VAL A 89 -2.77 -5.63 -12.85
C VAL A 89 -1.63 -6.58 -12.48
N ARG A 90 -1.62 -7.78 -13.03
CA ARG A 90 -0.62 -8.81 -12.72
C ARG A 90 0.77 -8.45 -13.26
N ASP A 91 0.83 -7.88 -14.43
CA ASP A 91 2.06 -7.37 -15.02
C ASP A 91 2.49 -6.08 -14.33
N VAL A 92 3.66 -6.09 -13.71
CA VAL A 92 4.15 -4.96 -12.90
C VAL A 92 4.44 -3.73 -13.75
N GLN A 93 5.01 -3.94 -14.94
CA GLN A 93 5.32 -2.82 -15.85
C GLN A 93 4.04 -2.17 -16.35
N ALA A 94 3.07 -2.96 -16.81
CA ALA A 94 1.78 -2.45 -17.28
C ALA A 94 0.97 -1.78 -16.16
N ASP A 95 0.98 -2.37 -14.94
CA ASP A 95 0.33 -1.77 -13.76
C ASP A 95 0.89 -0.38 -13.44
N PHE A 96 2.21 -0.26 -13.43
CA PHE A 96 2.85 1.00 -13.08
C PHE A 96 2.75 2.03 -14.22
N ALA A 97 2.87 1.62 -15.47
CA ALA A 97 2.63 2.47 -16.62
C ALA A 97 1.22 3.08 -16.63
N ALA A 98 0.19 2.28 -16.32
CA ALA A 98 -1.18 2.78 -16.22
C ALA A 98 -1.34 3.84 -15.12
N ARG A 99 -0.64 3.69 -13.98
CA ARG A 99 -0.63 4.68 -12.89
C ARG A 99 0.06 5.97 -13.31
N LEU A 100 1.17 5.88 -14.03
CA LEU A 100 1.90 7.04 -14.55
C LEU A 100 1.09 7.78 -15.62
N SER A 101 0.40 7.05 -16.50
CA SER A 101 -0.53 7.65 -17.46
C SER A 101 -1.65 8.42 -16.77
N LEU A 102 -2.28 7.82 -15.76
CA LEU A 102 -3.30 8.50 -14.95
C LEU A 102 -2.71 9.72 -14.22
N ALA A 103 -1.47 9.64 -13.72
CA ALA A 103 -0.82 10.79 -13.13
C ALA A 103 -0.70 11.95 -14.12
N GLY A 104 -0.30 11.67 -15.37
CA GLY A 104 -0.25 12.66 -16.45
C GLY A 104 -1.60 13.33 -16.72
N GLU A 105 -2.68 12.57 -16.73
CA GLU A 105 -4.05 13.10 -16.90
C GLU A 105 -4.48 13.99 -15.72
N LEU A 106 -3.92 13.77 -14.54
CA LEU A 106 -4.24 14.51 -13.33
C LEU A 106 -3.39 15.78 -13.14
N LEU A 107 -2.21 15.89 -13.77
CA LEU A 107 -1.32 17.06 -13.65
C LEU A 107 -2.03 18.43 -13.80
N PRO A 108 -2.97 18.63 -14.75
CA PRO A 108 -3.62 19.93 -14.89
C PRO A 108 -4.56 20.30 -13.73
N ARG A 109 -4.85 19.37 -12.82
CA ARG A 109 -5.86 19.54 -11.75
C ARG A 109 -5.30 19.53 -10.34
N TYR A 110 -4.04 19.10 -10.17
CA TYR A 110 -3.42 18.89 -8.87
C TYR A 110 -1.99 19.43 -8.84
N ASP A 111 -1.63 20.03 -7.72
CA ASP A 111 -0.27 20.54 -7.46
C ASP A 111 0.66 19.44 -6.95
N PHE A 112 0.09 18.33 -6.42
CA PHE A 112 0.82 17.20 -5.88
C PHE A 112 0.15 15.89 -6.29
N ILE A 113 0.90 14.97 -6.86
CA ILE A 113 0.41 13.65 -7.24
C ILE A 113 1.32 12.59 -6.63
N HIS A 114 0.75 11.78 -5.73
CA HIS A 114 1.40 10.61 -5.16
C HIS A 114 1.05 9.37 -5.95
N VAL A 115 2.05 8.74 -6.57
CA VAL A 115 1.89 7.46 -7.29
C VAL A 115 2.53 6.35 -6.46
N HIS A 116 1.75 5.38 -6.03
CA HIS A 116 2.21 4.32 -5.15
C HIS A 116 2.14 2.94 -5.81
N THR A 117 3.20 2.15 -5.62
CA THR A 117 3.20 0.72 -5.91
C THR A 117 3.80 -0.06 -4.74
N LYS A 118 3.25 -1.23 -4.45
CA LYS A 118 3.77 -2.15 -3.42
C LYS A 118 4.52 -3.34 -4.04
N ALA A 119 4.79 -3.32 -5.34
CA ALA A 119 5.37 -4.45 -6.04
C ALA A 119 6.78 -4.83 -5.52
N PRO A 120 7.72 -3.89 -5.27
CA PRO A 120 9.05 -4.24 -4.75
C PRO A 120 9.01 -4.84 -3.34
N ASP A 121 8.13 -4.33 -2.46
CA ASP A 121 7.93 -4.87 -1.12
C ASP A 121 7.40 -6.30 -1.17
N GLN A 122 6.39 -6.56 -1.99
CA GLN A 122 5.83 -7.90 -2.17
C GLN A 122 6.86 -8.89 -2.72
N ALA A 123 7.67 -8.48 -3.69
CA ALA A 123 8.74 -9.31 -4.22
C ALA A 123 9.82 -9.60 -3.17
N ALA A 124 10.20 -8.60 -2.37
CA ALA A 124 11.20 -8.77 -1.31
C ALA A 124 10.74 -9.73 -0.20
N HIS A 125 9.44 -9.80 0.09
CA HIS A 125 8.88 -10.76 1.06
C HIS A 125 9.01 -12.22 0.63
N SER A 126 9.15 -12.52 -0.67
CA SER A 126 9.46 -13.87 -1.14
C SER A 126 10.88 -14.33 -0.80
N LYS A 127 11.75 -13.41 -0.33
CA LYS A 127 13.17 -13.65 -0.06
C LYS A 127 13.97 -14.09 -1.29
N ASP A 128 13.50 -13.68 -2.45
CA ASP A 128 14.16 -13.87 -3.74
C ASP A 128 14.67 -12.51 -4.27
N CYS A 129 15.97 -12.32 -4.24
CA CYS A 129 16.60 -11.09 -4.70
C CYS A 129 16.49 -10.91 -6.22
N ARG A 130 16.39 -11.99 -6.99
CA ARG A 130 16.20 -11.93 -8.44
C ARG A 130 14.80 -11.44 -8.78
N ALA A 131 13.78 -12.01 -8.14
CA ALA A 131 12.40 -11.56 -8.29
C ALA A 131 12.24 -10.08 -7.93
N LYS A 132 12.89 -9.60 -6.84
CA LYS A 132 12.86 -8.18 -6.50
C LYS A 132 13.53 -7.31 -7.56
N ARG A 133 14.70 -7.74 -8.08
CA ARG A 133 15.40 -7.02 -9.15
C ARG A 133 14.54 -6.92 -10.41
N GLU A 134 13.94 -8.02 -10.86
CA GLU A 134 13.05 -8.04 -12.03
C GLU A 134 11.88 -7.08 -11.89
N VAL A 135 11.30 -6.99 -10.68
CA VAL A 135 10.24 -6.02 -10.38
C VAL A 135 10.75 -4.58 -10.48
N ILE A 136 11.94 -4.27 -9.92
CA ILE A 136 12.52 -2.93 -10.00
C ILE A 136 12.82 -2.55 -11.46
N GLU A 137 13.40 -3.47 -12.24
CA GLU A 137 13.67 -3.28 -13.67
C GLU A 137 12.35 -3.07 -14.48
N ALA A 138 11.27 -3.73 -14.08
CA ALA A 138 9.96 -3.51 -14.70
C ALA A 138 9.38 -2.12 -14.41
N LEU A 139 9.56 -1.64 -13.18
CA LEU A 139 9.17 -0.26 -12.80
C LEU A 139 10.03 0.77 -13.53
N ASP A 140 11.33 0.53 -13.67
CA ASP A 140 12.27 1.39 -14.39
C ASP A 140 11.86 1.55 -15.86
N ARG A 141 11.57 0.44 -16.55
CA ARG A 141 11.06 0.49 -17.93
C ARG A 141 9.74 1.24 -18.07
N ALA A 142 8.84 1.09 -17.10
CA ALA A 142 7.59 1.85 -17.12
C ALA A 142 7.84 3.35 -16.91
N LEU A 143 8.77 3.69 -16.02
CA LEU A 143 9.16 5.07 -15.77
C LEU A 143 9.86 5.69 -16.99
N GLU A 144 10.82 4.99 -17.60
CA GLU A 144 11.52 5.41 -18.81
C GLU A 144 10.56 5.83 -19.93
N ALA A 145 9.52 5.01 -20.16
CA ALA A 145 8.51 5.31 -21.18
C ALA A 145 7.70 6.60 -20.88
N HIS A 146 7.64 7.05 -19.63
CA HIS A 146 6.91 8.24 -19.20
C HIS A 146 7.82 9.45 -18.91
N MET A 147 9.15 9.26 -18.93
CA MET A 147 10.11 10.34 -18.68
C MET A 147 9.93 11.57 -19.59
N PRO A 148 9.63 11.44 -20.90
CA PRO A 148 9.39 12.62 -21.73
C PRO A 148 8.27 13.51 -21.17
N MET A 149 7.17 12.93 -20.69
CA MET A 149 6.07 13.67 -20.08
C MET A 149 6.48 14.34 -18.77
N LEU A 150 7.30 13.66 -17.96
CA LEU A 150 7.68 14.10 -16.61
C LEU A 150 8.85 15.09 -16.60
N SER A 151 9.75 15.06 -17.61
CA SER A 151 11.00 15.83 -17.62
C SER A 151 11.01 17.02 -18.60
N GLN A 152 10.08 17.07 -19.54
CA GLN A 152 10.04 18.16 -20.53
C GLN A 152 9.40 19.44 -19.99
N ASP A 153 8.56 19.34 -18.97
CA ASP A 153 7.96 20.50 -18.32
C ASP A 153 8.80 20.90 -17.09
N PRO A 154 9.49 22.05 -17.13
CA PRO A 154 10.33 22.52 -16.04
C PRO A 154 9.54 22.89 -14.77
N SER A 155 8.22 22.95 -14.84
CA SER A 155 7.34 23.16 -13.68
C SER A 155 7.05 21.88 -12.91
N ILE A 156 7.42 20.69 -13.44
CA ILE A 156 7.20 19.39 -12.80
C ILE A 156 8.46 18.95 -12.09
N LEU A 157 8.37 18.76 -10.77
CA LEU A 157 9.39 18.06 -9.99
C LEU A 157 8.98 16.60 -9.81
N THR A 158 9.74 15.69 -10.39
CA THR A 158 9.55 14.24 -10.20
C THR A 158 10.45 13.73 -9.09
N VAL A 159 9.88 13.06 -8.09
CA VAL A 159 10.61 12.45 -6.99
C VAL A 159 10.30 10.97 -6.92
N VAL A 160 11.33 10.12 -6.97
CA VAL A 160 11.22 8.67 -6.77
C VAL A 160 11.85 8.30 -5.43
N ALA A 161 11.08 7.70 -4.55
CA ALA A 161 11.54 7.31 -3.21
C ALA A 161 10.92 5.99 -2.76
N SER A 162 11.55 5.33 -1.80
CA SER A 162 10.94 4.24 -1.03
C SER A 162 10.51 4.75 0.34
N ASP A 163 9.51 4.09 0.92
CA ASP A 163 9.03 4.36 2.29
C ASP A 163 9.90 3.66 3.35
N HIS A 164 10.44 2.50 3.04
CA HIS A 164 11.34 1.71 3.89
C HIS A 164 12.13 0.69 3.08
N SER A 165 13.18 0.14 3.69
CA SER A 165 13.90 -1.01 3.17
C SER A 165 13.18 -2.31 3.52
N THR A 166 13.05 -3.23 2.53
CA THR A 166 12.54 -4.59 2.69
C THR A 166 13.59 -5.56 2.16
N PRO A 167 14.42 -6.17 3.06
CA PRO A 167 15.50 -7.06 2.64
C PRO A 167 14.99 -8.30 1.92
N SER A 168 15.65 -8.66 0.82
CA SER A 168 15.37 -9.89 0.05
C SER A 168 16.13 -11.11 0.57
N SER A 169 16.86 -10.97 1.68
CA SER A 169 17.59 -12.04 2.33
C SER A 169 17.52 -11.91 3.85
N GLY A 170 17.83 -12.99 4.57
CA GLY A 170 17.79 -13.03 6.02
C GLY A 170 16.40 -12.96 6.63
N PRO A 171 16.29 -12.97 7.96
CA PRO A 171 15.03 -13.11 8.68
C PRO A 171 14.25 -11.80 8.81
N MET A 172 14.89 -10.63 8.61
CA MET A 172 14.23 -9.34 8.79
C MET A 172 13.15 -9.12 7.72
N ILE A 173 12.01 -8.61 8.16
CA ILE A 173 10.89 -8.24 7.29
C ILE A 173 11.16 -6.84 6.72
N HIS A 174 11.42 -5.87 7.58
CA HIS A 174 11.76 -4.51 7.25
C HIS A 174 13.00 -4.11 8.05
N SER A 175 13.79 -3.19 7.52
CA SER A 175 14.99 -2.67 8.19
C SER A 175 14.98 -1.14 8.21
N GLY A 176 15.85 -0.57 9.03
CA GLY A 176 15.92 0.87 9.28
C GLY A 176 16.99 1.61 8.49
N GLU A 177 17.54 1.01 7.43
CA GLU A 177 18.52 1.70 6.60
C GLU A 177 17.86 2.86 5.84
N PRO A 178 18.67 3.89 5.51
CA PRO A 178 18.23 4.95 4.59
C PRO A 178 17.80 4.37 3.25
N VAL A 179 16.77 4.95 2.68
CA VAL A 179 16.26 4.60 1.36
C VAL A 179 16.73 5.59 0.30
N PRO A 180 16.89 5.17 -0.97
CA PRO A 180 17.25 6.07 -2.04
C PRO A 180 16.13 7.07 -2.31
N VAL A 181 16.53 8.29 -2.65
CA VAL A 181 15.67 9.34 -3.18
C VAL A 181 16.33 9.90 -4.43
N ILE A 182 15.58 9.96 -5.52
CA ILE A 182 15.99 10.50 -6.82
C ILE A 182 15.07 11.66 -7.16
N MET A 183 15.66 12.78 -7.62
CA MET A 183 14.95 13.99 -8.03
C MET A 183 15.43 14.45 -9.40
#